data_1c3e13c7d547d1f52c6b69907a7c3503
#
_entry.id   1c3e13c7d547d1f52c6b69907a7c3503
#
_cell.length_a   1.000
_cell.length_b   1.000
_cell.length_c   1.000
_cell.angle_alpha   90.00
_cell.angle_beta   90.00
_cell.angle_gamma   90.00
#
_symmetry.space_group_name_H-M   'P 1'
#
loop_
_entity.id
_entity.type
_entity.pdbx_description
1 polymer ?
#
loop_
_entity_poly.entity_id
_entity_poly.type
_entity_poly.pdbx_seq_one_letter_code
_entity_poly.pdbx_strand_id
1 'polypeptide(L)'
;MALSQPISDYFDQLIYAIGNYHYNWHPSCELLMVIQGRLTINVEGYQFQLAPHDLILVNANQGHATLATVPNTVAIRTHIDPRFYQEQGVQLNRGEFRLNSALVPHHPLYSRLRQAIARMDLAANPFEKNSAAFALTSLLYDHFLVPATHDHLPHQQRSAQFTQLAKEIQLHYQEPLSLGQLADQVGYSKPYFSKSFKQHFGIGFYEYLTRERLKHALSELNTSSAKISTIALANGFTEIKSFNLAFKKHFGITPSAYQAKFSPQLKTVDVRFQQALSAEQAAAAKQELRQLLAPSPREAAVPACDDCTFKQDGLRYHQLKAELQKLLDDKK
;
A
#
# COMPACT_ATOMS: atom_id res chain seq x y z
N MET A 1 -3.42 27.84 -3.40
CA MET A 1 -4.55 27.24 -4.12
C MET A 1 -5.43 26.51 -3.11
N ALA A 2 -6.75 26.59 -3.21
CA ALA A 2 -7.62 25.78 -2.37
C ALA A 2 -7.70 24.36 -2.97
N LEU A 3 -7.75 23.31 -2.11
CA LEU A 3 -8.00 21.95 -2.56
C LEU A 3 -9.41 21.88 -3.19
N SER A 4 -9.56 21.09 -4.26
CA SER A 4 -10.85 20.91 -4.93
C SER A 4 -11.82 20.02 -4.13
N GLN A 5 -11.29 19.22 -3.20
CA GLN A 5 -12.01 18.26 -2.36
C GLN A 5 -11.50 18.31 -0.92
N PRO A 6 -12.26 17.76 0.06
CA PRO A 6 -11.77 17.58 1.42
C PRO A 6 -10.48 16.71 1.43
N ILE A 7 -9.55 17.02 2.31
CA ILE A 7 -8.27 16.28 2.43
C ILE A 7 -8.50 14.80 2.65
N SER A 8 -9.56 14.43 3.38
CA SER A 8 -9.95 13.03 3.61
C SER A 8 -10.11 12.21 2.32
N ASP A 9 -10.48 12.85 1.21
CA ASP A 9 -10.78 12.15 -0.05
C ASP A 9 -9.51 11.77 -0.83
N TYR A 10 -8.36 12.33 -0.44
CA TYR A 10 -7.06 12.00 -1.03
C TYR A 10 -6.32 10.90 -0.27
N PHE A 11 -6.80 10.55 0.92
CA PHE A 11 -6.14 9.58 1.80
C PHE A 11 -7.10 8.49 2.28
N ASP A 12 -6.75 7.24 2.01
CA ASP A 12 -7.41 6.07 2.60
C ASP A 12 -6.41 5.30 3.44
N GLN A 13 -6.64 5.26 4.75
CA GLN A 13 -5.78 4.57 5.70
C GLN A 13 -6.55 3.42 6.35
N LEU A 14 -5.92 2.24 6.38
CA LEU A 14 -6.52 1.03 6.91
C LEU A 14 -5.50 0.17 7.65
N ILE A 15 -5.85 -0.25 8.88
CA ILE A 15 -5.15 -1.31 9.60
C ILE A 15 -5.88 -2.63 9.31
N TYR A 16 -5.13 -3.66 8.92
CA TYR A 16 -5.70 -4.94 8.53
C TYR A 16 -4.76 -6.10 8.82
N ALA A 17 -5.30 -7.30 9.01
CA ALA A 17 -4.53 -8.52 9.03
C ALA A 17 -4.21 -8.94 7.59
N ILE A 18 -2.94 -9.21 7.34
CA ILE A 18 -2.49 -9.71 6.04
C ILE A 18 -2.96 -11.15 5.89
N GLY A 19 -3.85 -11.35 4.92
CA GLY A 19 -4.35 -12.67 4.56
C GLY A 19 -3.48 -13.38 3.54
N ASN A 20 -4.13 -14.13 2.67
CA ASN A 20 -3.50 -14.77 1.53
C ASN A 20 -3.10 -13.72 0.49
N TYR A 21 -2.08 -14.07 -0.30
CA TYR A 21 -1.57 -13.28 -1.41
C TYR A 21 -2.67 -12.71 -2.30
N HIS A 22 -2.59 -11.42 -2.60
CA HIS A 22 -3.40 -10.76 -3.61
C HIS A 22 -2.54 -9.77 -4.40
N TYR A 23 -2.60 -9.85 -5.72
CA TYR A 23 -1.93 -8.89 -6.59
C TYR A 23 -2.86 -7.71 -6.84
N ASN A 24 -2.39 -6.54 -6.52
CA ASN A 24 -3.08 -5.27 -6.71
C ASN A 24 -2.32 -4.36 -7.66
N TRP A 25 -3.06 -3.49 -8.29
CA TRP A 25 -2.55 -2.26 -8.90
C TRP A 25 -3.68 -1.22 -8.79
N HIS A 26 -3.33 0.00 -8.52
CA HIS A 26 -4.28 1.09 -8.35
C HIS A 26 -3.60 2.43 -8.64
N PRO A 27 -4.38 3.50 -8.97
CA PRO A 27 -3.84 4.80 -9.32
C PRO A 27 -3.23 5.58 -8.14
N SER A 28 -3.42 5.11 -6.91
CA SER A 28 -2.86 5.74 -5.71
C SER A 28 -1.45 5.24 -5.42
N CYS A 29 -0.61 6.06 -4.80
CA CYS A 29 0.57 5.57 -4.11
C CYS A 29 0.15 4.84 -2.83
N GLU A 30 0.80 3.72 -2.49
CA GLU A 30 0.54 2.98 -1.26
C GLU A 30 1.77 2.99 -0.36
N LEU A 31 1.65 3.62 0.80
CA LEU A 31 2.64 3.50 1.86
C LEU A 31 2.20 2.41 2.83
N LEU A 32 3.00 1.35 2.93
CA LEU A 32 2.75 0.20 3.79
C LEU A 32 3.74 0.22 4.96
N MET A 33 3.23 0.00 6.17
CA MET A 33 4.03 -0.24 7.37
C MET A 33 3.57 -1.53 8.05
N VAL A 34 4.51 -2.41 8.39
CA VAL A 34 4.21 -3.59 9.21
C VAL A 34 4.08 -3.16 10.67
N ILE A 35 2.96 -3.50 11.31
CA ILE A 35 2.76 -3.26 12.74
C ILE A 35 3.26 -4.45 13.54
N GLN A 36 2.86 -5.66 13.12
CA GLN A 36 3.19 -6.91 13.80
C GLN A 36 3.42 -8.03 12.77
N GLY A 37 4.28 -8.99 13.11
CA GLY A 37 4.54 -10.15 12.26
C GLY A 37 5.56 -9.85 11.18
N ARG A 38 5.49 -10.56 10.06
CA ARG A 38 6.39 -10.41 8.90
C ARG A 38 5.65 -10.70 7.62
N LEU A 39 5.99 -10.00 6.56
CA LEU A 39 5.43 -10.23 5.25
C LEU A 39 6.50 -10.19 4.15
N THR A 40 6.20 -10.83 3.05
CA THR A 40 6.87 -10.61 1.77
C THR A 40 5.98 -9.72 0.92
N ILE A 41 6.54 -8.66 0.37
CA ILE A 41 5.91 -7.87 -0.68
C ILE A 41 6.63 -8.09 -2.00
N ASN A 42 5.87 -8.33 -3.05
CA ASN A 42 6.35 -8.34 -4.43
C ASN A 42 5.91 -7.02 -5.08
N VAL A 43 6.83 -6.26 -5.63
CA VAL A 43 6.53 -5.05 -6.41
C VAL A 43 7.17 -5.22 -7.78
N GLU A 44 6.35 -5.33 -8.82
CA GLU A 44 6.80 -5.50 -10.21
C GLU A 44 7.86 -6.59 -10.42
N GLY A 45 7.76 -7.69 -9.67
CA GLY A 45 8.67 -8.83 -9.75
C GLY A 45 9.85 -8.80 -8.79
N TYR A 46 10.05 -7.70 -8.06
CA TYR A 46 11.03 -7.64 -6.98
C TYR A 46 10.38 -8.02 -5.66
N GLN A 47 11.04 -8.89 -4.90
CA GLN A 47 10.55 -9.37 -3.61
C GLN A 47 11.35 -8.75 -2.47
N PHE A 48 10.63 -8.23 -1.48
CA PHE A 48 11.20 -7.66 -0.27
C PHE A 48 10.54 -8.31 0.95
N GLN A 49 11.35 -8.60 1.97
CA GLN A 49 10.84 -9.06 3.26
C GLN A 49 10.78 -7.87 4.21
N LEU A 50 9.62 -7.69 4.83
CA LEU A 50 9.37 -6.63 5.78
C LEU A 50 9.13 -7.22 7.17
N ALA A 51 9.80 -6.64 8.16
CA ALA A 51 9.68 -6.90 9.60
C ALA A 51 8.84 -5.80 10.27
N PRO A 52 8.49 -5.93 11.56
CA PRO A 52 7.79 -4.88 12.29
C PRO A 52 8.47 -3.52 12.15
N HIS A 53 7.67 -2.50 11.89
CA HIS A 53 8.05 -1.10 11.65
C HIS A 53 8.77 -0.83 10.32
N ASP A 54 8.98 -1.85 9.47
CA ASP A 54 9.45 -1.59 8.12
C ASP A 54 8.40 -0.84 7.31
N LEU A 55 8.92 0.04 6.44
CA LEU A 55 8.17 0.92 5.55
C LEU A 55 8.54 0.63 4.11
N ILE A 56 7.55 0.54 3.25
CA ILE A 56 7.73 0.57 1.80
C ILE A 56 6.67 1.43 1.14
N LEU A 57 7.05 2.18 0.11
CA LEU A 57 6.11 2.91 -0.73
C LEU A 57 6.06 2.26 -2.11
N VAL A 58 4.87 1.90 -2.54
CA VAL A 58 4.56 1.46 -3.90
C VAL A 58 4.00 2.66 -4.65
N ASN A 59 4.60 3.00 -5.79
CA ASN A 59 4.14 4.13 -6.59
C ASN A 59 2.81 3.84 -7.30
N ALA A 60 2.13 4.90 -7.69
CA ALA A 60 0.87 4.80 -8.44
C ALA A 60 1.04 3.90 -9.68
N ASN A 61 0.05 3.05 -9.91
CA ASN A 61 0.01 2.09 -11.03
C ASN A 61 1.13 1.03 -11.04
N GLN A 62 1.91 0.89 -9.97
CA GLN A 62 2.81 -0.25 -9.82
C GLN A 62 2.06 -1.47 -9.30
N GLY A 63 2.25 -2.59 -10.00
CA GLY A 63 1.68 -3.87 -9.58
C GLY A 63 2.42 -4.42 -8.36
N HIS A 64 1.67 -4.82 -7.35
CA HIS A 64 2.25 -5.35 -6.11
C HIS A 64 1.38 -6.40 -5.45
N ALA A 65 1.99 -7.20 -4.58
CA ALA A 65 1.29 -8.21 -3.79
C ALA A 65 1.96 -8.42 -2.45
N THR A 66 1.16 -8.60 -1.41
CA THR A 66 1.62 -8.89 -0.06
C THR A 66 1.26 -10.33 0.35
N LEU A 67 2.15 -10.99 1.08
CA LEU A 67 1.96 -12.32 1.62
C LEU A 67 2.50 -12.36 3.05
N ALA A 68 1.64 -12.67 4.02
CA ALA A 68 2.10 -12.94 5.38
C ALA A 68 3.02 -14.16 5.42
N THR A 69 4.20 -14.02 6.01
CA THR A 69 5.14 -15.14 6.20
C THR A 69 5.02 -15.79 7.57
N VAL A 70 4.35 -15.11 8.50
CA VAL A 70 3.97 -15.63 9.82
C VAL A 70 2.50 -15.35 10.11
N PRO A 71 1.80 -16.19 10.89
CA PRO A 71 0.43 -15.97 11.30
C PRO A 71 0.26 -14.62 12.03
N ASN A 72 -0.95 -14.08 12.00
CA ASN A 72 -1.31 -12.82 12.68
C ASN A 72 -0.45 -11.60 12.29
N THR A 73 0.03 -11.57 11.06
CA THR A 73 0.72 -10.39 10.53
C THR A 73 -0.29 -9.26 10.32
N VAL A 74 -0.02 -8.11 10.92
CA VAL A 74 -0.85 -6.91 10.86
C VAL A 74 -0.03 -5.78 10.23
N ALA A 75 -0.64 -5.08 9.30
CA ALA A 75 -0.05 -3.91 8.66
C ALA A 75 -1.03 -2.74 8.64
N ILE A 76 -0.49 -1.55 8.46
CA ILE A 76 -1.24 -0.34 8.11
C ILE A 76 -0.81 0.10 6.72
N ARG A 77 -1.78 0.31 5.85
CA ARG A 77 -1.59 0.94 4.55
C ARG A 77 -2.14 2.35 4.56
N THR A 78 -1.49 3.23 3.83
CA THR A 78 -1.99 4.57 3.55
C THR A 78 -1.95 4.77 2.04
N HIS A 79 -3.11 4.81 1.39
CA HIS A 79 -3.22 5.22 0.00
C HIS A 79 -3.18 6.74 -0.07
N ILE A 80 -2.42 7.26 -1.00
CA ILE A 80 -2.29 8.69 -1.28
C ILE A 80 -2.66 8.89 -2.75
N ASP A 81 -3.74 9.62 -3.00
CA ASP A 81 -4.14 9.98 -4.36
C ASP A 81 -3.13 10.96 -4.95
N PRO A 82 -2.53 10.68 -6.11
CA PRO A 82 -1.59 11.58 -6.77
C PRO A 82 -2.15 12.98 -7.07
N ARG A 83 -3.48 13.12 -7.17
CA ARG A 83 -4.14 14.43 -7.35
C ARG A 83 -3.84 15.38 -6.20
N PHE A 84 -3.64 14.86 -4.97
CA PHE A 84 -3.23 15.68 -3.84
C PHE A 84 -1.97 16.50 -4.16
N TYR A 85 -0.93 15.84 -4.68
CA TYR A 85 0.31 16.51 -5.07
C TYR A 85 0.11 17.47 -6.25
N GLN A 86 -0.70 17.07 -7.24
CA GLN A 86 -0.98 17.90 -8.42
C GLN A 86 -1.66 19.22 -8.03
N GLU A 87 -2.59 19.19 -7.08
CA GLU A 87 -3.27 20.39 -6.57
C GLU A 87 -2.36 21.29 -5.73
N GLN A 88 -1.26 20.75 -5.20
CA GLN A 88 -0.19 21.54 -4.59
C GLN A 88 0.84 22.06 -5.63
N GLY A 89 0.59 21.86 -6.92
CA GLY A 89 1.50 22.27 -7.99
C GLY A 89 2.67 21.31 -8.24
N VAL A 90 2.67 20.14 -7.62
CA VAL A 90 3.71 19.12 -7.74
C VAL A 90 3.37 18.13 -8.86
N GLN A 91 4.27 17.97 -9.83
CA GLN A 91 4.11 17.03 -10.94
C GLN A 91 4.86 15.74 -10.65
N LEU A 92 4.15 14.67 -10.27
CA LEU A 92 4.72 13.35 -10.00
C LEU A 92 5.12 12.58 -11.27
N ASN A 93 4.67 13.00 -12.46
CA ASN A 93 4.96 12.33 -13.73
C ASN A 93 6.44 12.32 -14.13
N ARG A 94 7.28 13.11 -13.47
CA ARG A 94 8.74 13.19 -13.70
C ARG A 94 9.54 12.62 -12.55
N GLY A 95 8.91 12.01 -11.58
CA GLY A 95 9.55 11.47 -10.37
C GLY A 95 8.90 10.18 -9.90
N GLU A 96 9.63 9.45 -9.09
CA GLU A 96 9.17 8.27 -8.38
C GLU A 96 9.56 8.35 -6.91
N PHE A 97 8.73 7.85 -6.03
CA PHE A 97 9.10 7.72 -4.62
C PHE A 97 9.97 6.49 -4.43
N ARG A 98 11.13 6.68 -3.79
CA ARG A 98 12.05 5.59 -3.42
C ARG A 98 12.11 5.47 -1.90
N LEU A 99 11.23 4.67 -1.34
CA LEU A 99 11.17 4.38 0.09
C LEU A 99 11.02 2.87 0.29
N ASN A 100 12.05 2.25 0.86
CA ASN A 100 12.02 0.86 1.32
C ASN A 100 13.02 0.72 2.47
N SER A 101 12.52 0.62 3.70
CA SER A 101 13.35 0.56 4.90
C SER A 101 14.10 -0.76 5.05
N ALA A 102 13.63 -1.83 4.41
CA ALA A 102 14.34 -3.11 4.42
C ALA A 102 15.63 -3.06 3.58
N LEU A 103 15.69 -2.19 2.56
CA LEU A 103 16.89 -1.96 1.75
C LEU A 103 17.84 -0.92 2.36
N VAL A 104 17.28 0.10 3.01
CA VAL A 104 18.04 1.20 3.63
C VAL A 104 17.61 1.35 5.08
N PRO A 105 18.06 0.47 6.00
CA PRO A 105 17.44 0.33 7.32
C PRO A 105 17.62 1.53 8.28
N HIS A 106 18.63 2.37 8.12
CA HIS A 106 19.01 3.40 9.10
C HIS A 106 18.75 4.85 8.64
N HIS A 107 17.69 5.08 7.85
CA HIS A 107 17.37 6.43 7.45
C HIS A 107 16.76 7.23 8.64
N PRO A 108 17.28 8.43 8.95
CA PRO A 108 16.90 9.20 10.15
C PRO A 108 15.43 9.65 10.16
N LEU A 109 14.81 9.75 8.99
CA LEU A 109 13.41 10.20 8.86
C LEU A 109 12.36 9.09 9.00
N TYR A 110 12.76 7.82 9.09
CA TYR A 110 11.77 6.74 9.24
C TYR A 110 10.96 6.85 10.54
N SER A 111 11.56 7.32 11.63
CA SER A 111 10.84 7.60 12.87
C SER A 111 9.73 8.65 12.65
N ARG A 112 10.04 9.73 11.94
CA ARG A 112 9.07 10.79 11.62
C ARG A 112 7.95 10.30 10.70
N LEU A 113 8.26 9.45 9.71
CA LEU A 113 7.24 8.84 8.86
C LEU A 113 6.31 7.93 9.67
N ARG A 114 6.86 7.06 10.52
CA ARG A 114 6.08 6.19 11.41
C ARG A 114 5.18 7.00 12.34
N GLN A 115 5.71 8.08 12.92
CA GLN A 115 4.93 9.00 13.75
C GLN A 115 3.80 9.68 12.97
N ALA A 116 4.04 10.13 11.75
CA ALA A 116 3.01 10.75 10.91
C ALA A 116 1.89 9.74 10.58
N ILE A 117 2.24 8.49 10.21
CA ILE A 117 1.29 7.41 9.98
C ILE A 117 0.45 7.15 11.25
N ALA A 118 1.10 7.03 12.40
CA ALA A 118 0.43 6.78 13.69
C ALA A 118 -0.50 7.94 14.10
N ARG A 119 -0.06 9.19 13.92
CA ARG A 119 -0.89 10.38 14.19
C ARG A 119 -2.12 10.45 13.29
N MET A 120 -2.01 10.05 12.03
CA MET A 120 -3.17 10.00 11.12
C MET A 120 -4.24 9.02 11.60
N ASP A 121 -3.82 7.82 12.05
CA ASP A 121 -4.77 6.78 12.52
C ASP A 121 -5.38 7.12 13.88
N LEU A 122 -4.57 7.67 14.78
CA LEU A 122 -4.96 7.97 16.16
C LEU A 122 -5.56 9.37 16.34
N ALA A 123 -5.70 10.16 15.28
CA ALA A 123 -6.21 11.52 15.32
C ALA A 123 -7.59 11.59 15.96
N ALA A 124 -7.76 12.47 16.93
CA ALA A 124 -9.03 12.68 17.63
C ALA A 124 -10.01 13.55 16.84
N ASN A 125 -9.51 14.29 15.86
CA ASN A 125 -10.31 15.21 15.06
C ASN A 125 -9.72 15.38 13.64
N PRO A 126 -10.51 15.91 12.69
CA PRO A 126 -10.07 16.09 11.30
C PRO A 126 -8.84 17.00 11.15
N PHE A 127 -8.65 17.99 12.01
CA PHE A 127 -7.51 18.92 11.91
C PHE A 127 -6.20 18.23 12.24
N GLU A 128 -6.17 17.38 13.27
CA GLU A 128 -5.02 16.55 13.60
C GLU A 128 -4.68 15.57 12.48
N LYS A 129 -5.72 14.90 11.92
CA LYS A 129 -5.56 13.98 10.80
C LYS A 129 -4.98 14.68 9.58
N ASN A 130 -5.50 15.84 9.22
CA ASN A 130 -5.03 16.64 8.09
C ASN A 130 -3.59 17.13 8.30
N SER A 131 -3.27 17.62 9.51
CA SER A 131 -1.91 18.02 9.86
C SER A 131 -0.91 16.89 9.70
N ALA A 132 -1.27 15.68 10.17
CA ALA A 132 -0.43 14.49 10.01
C ALA A 132 -0.29 14.07 8.55
N ALA A 133 -1.34 14.18 7.73
CA ALA A 133 -1.31 13.88 6.30
C ALA A 133 -0.38 14.85 5.55
N PHE A 134 -0.44 16.14 5.82
CA PHE A 134 0.49 17.12 5.24
C PHE A 134 1.94 16.86 5.69
N ALA A 135 2.17 16.56 6.97
CA ALA A 135 3.50 16.24 7.47
C ALA A 135 4.07 14.99 6.77
N LEU A 136 3.24 13.94 6.58
CA LEU A 136 3.62 12.73 5.87
C LEU A 136 4.01 13.02 4.42
N THR A 137 3.15 13.74 3.70
CA THR A 137 3.36 14.02 2.27
C THR A 137 4.51 14.97 2.01
N SER A 138 4.74 15.95 2.89
CA SER A 138 5.94 16.82 2.84
C SER A 138 7.21 15.99 3.02
N LEU A 139 7.27 15.11 4.03
CA LEU A 139 8.43 14.23 4.25
C LEU A 139 8.71 13.33 3.03
N LEU A 140 7.66 12.78 2.42
CA LEU A 140 7.80 11.96 1.22
C LEU A 140 8.33 12.77 0.04
N TYR A 141 7.76 13.94 -0.19
CA TYR A 141 8.15 14.83 -1.28
C TYR A 141 9.58 15.34 -1.15
N ASP A 142 9.95 15.84 0.02
CA ASP A 142 11.24 16.51 0.25
C ASP A 142 12.43 15.53 0.26
N HIS A 143 12.19 14.26 0.64
CA HIS A 143 13.29 13.34 0.95
C HIS A 143 13.26 12.02 0.20
N PHE A 144 12.14 11.63 -0.38
CA PHE A 144 11.99 10.32 -1.04
C PHE A 144 11.53 10.40 -2.49
N LEU A 145 11.12 11.58 -2.98
CA LEU A 145 10.83 11.79 -4.39
C LEU A 145 12.14 12.04 -5.14
N VAL A 146 12.43 11.18 -6.10
CA VAL A 146 13.61 11.29 -6.96
C VAL A 146 13.17 11.39 -8.42
N PRO A 147 13.97 12.03 -9.30
CA PRO A 147 13.69 12.02 -10.73
C PRO A 147 13.56 10.60 -11.26
N ALA A 148 12.55 10.32 -12.08
CA ALA A 148 12.41 9.04 -12.75
C ALA A 148 13.61 8.82 -13.67
N THR A 149 14.39 7.78 -13.44
CA THR A 149 15.55 7.46 -14.26
C THR A 149 15.12 6.68 -15.48
N HIS A 150 15.54 7.12 -16.69
CA HIS A 150 15.21 6.46 -17.95
C HIS A 150 15.88 5.09 -18.15
N ASP A 151 16.75 4.66 -17.25
CA ASP A 151 17.46 3.35 -17.34
C ASP A 151 16.56 2.11 -17.18
N HIS A 152 15.29 2.31 -16.88
CA HIS A 152 14.32 1.22 -16.72
C HIS A 152 13.39 1.02 -17.93
N LEU A 153 13.65 1.64 -19.09
CA LEU A 153 12.80 1.54 -20.30
C LEU A 153 12.42 0.10 -20.70
N PRO A 154 13.33 -0.89 -20.75
CA PRO A 154 12.94 -2.28 -21.05
C PRO A 154 12.12 -2.91 -19.95
N HIS A 155 12.31 -2.50 -18.69
CA HIS A 155 11.59 -3.01 -17.52
C HIS A 155 10.20 -2.37 -17.43
N GLN A 156 10.08 -1.07 -17.70
CA GLN A 156 8.80 -0.35 -17.72
C GLN A 156 7.87 -0.86 -18.83
N GLN A 157 8.37 -1.16 -20.03
CA GLN A 157 7.57 -1.74 -21.10
C GLN A 157 7.04 -3.12 -20.72
N ARG A 158 7.88 -3.99 -20.14
CA ARG A 158 7.43 -5.30 -19.61
C ARG A 158 6.42 -5.15 -18.49
N SER A 159 6.68 -4.25 -17.55
CA SER A 159 5.75 -3.97 -16.46
C SER A 159 4.41 -3.49 -16.99
N ALA A 160 4.37 -2.59 -17.96
CA ALA A 160 3.14 -2.13 -18.60
C ALA A 160 2.39 -3.26 -19.30
N GLN A 161 3.08 -4.18 -19.99
CA GLN A 161 2.46 -5.36 -20.61
C GLN A 161 1.82 -6.28 -19.57
N PHE A 162 2.52 -6.58 -18.48
CA PHE A 162 1.98 -7.43 -17.40
C PHE A 162 0.85 -6.73 -16.63
N THR A 163 0.92 -5.42 -16.44
CA THR A 163 -0.19 -4.65 -15.87
C THR A 163 -1.42 -4.70 -16.78
N GLN A 164 -1.25 -4.62 -18.09
CA GLN A 164 -2.35 -4.77 -19.04
C GLN A 164 -2.93 -6.21 -19.04
N LEU A 165 -2.07 -7.23 -18.97
CA LEU A 165 -2.48 -8.62 -18.80
C LEU A 165 -3.27 -8.83 -17.50
N ALA A 166 -2.87 -8.21 -16.40
CA ALA A 166 -3.61 -8.28 -15.15
C ALA A 166 -5.04 -7.73 -15.30
N LYS A 167 -5.18 -6.57 -15.97
CA LYS A 167 -6.49 -5.98 -16.27
C LYS A 167 -7.35 -6.92 -17.11
N GLU A 168 -6.76 -7.51 -18.12
CA GLU A 168 -7.46 -8.44 -19.01
C GLU A 168 -7.91 -9.69 -18.28
N ILE A 169 -7.05 -10.30 -17.45
CA ILE A 169 -7.44 -11.42 -16.59
C ILE A 169 -8.59 -11.01 -15.64
N GLN A 170 -8.54 -9.81 -15.07
CA GLN A 170 -9.60 -9.31 -14.20
C GLN A 170 -10.93 -9.06 -14.93
N LEU A 171 -10.90 -8.69 -16.19
CA LEU A 171 -12.11 -8.49 -17.00
C LEU A 171 -12.70 -9.81 -17.50
N HIS A 172 -11.84 -10.80 -17.79
CA HIS A 172 -12.23 -12.07 -18.42
C HIS A 172 -12.04 -13.30 -17.53
N TYR A 173 -11.93 -13.13 -16.20
CA TYR A 173 -11.63 -14.21 -15.24
C TYR A 173 -12.62 -15.38 -15.30
N GLN A 174 -13.86 -15.12 -15.69
CA GLN A 174 -14.91 -16.14 -15.83
C GLN A 174 -14.67 -17.07 -17.02
N GLU A 175 -13.95 -16.60 -18.04
CA GLU A 175 -13.69 -17.32 -19.26
C GLU A 175 -12.61 -18.39 -19.10
N PRO A 176 -12.54 -19.37 -20.02
CA PRO A 176 -11.51 -20.40 -19.98
C PRO A 176 -10.15 -19.86 -20.47
N LEU A 177 -9.58 -18.92 -19.72
CA LEU A 177 -8.27 -18.36 -20.03
C LEU A 177 -7.17 -19.42 -19.91
N SER A 178 -6.28 -19.47 -20.89
CA SER A 178 -5.11 -20.35 -20.89
C SER A 178 -3.80 -19.57 -20.93
N LEU A 179 -2.78 -20.14 -20.29
CA LEU A 179 -1.43 -19.60 -20.35
C LEU A 179 -0.90 -19.45 -21.77
N GLY A 180 -1.31 -20.39 -22.67
CA GLY A 180 -0.92 -20.34 -24.07
C GLY A 180 -1.47 -19.13 -24.80
N GLN A 181 -2.77 -18.87 -24.68
CA GLN A 181 -3.42 -17.71 -25.32
C GLN A 181 -2.78 -16.39 -24.88
N LEU A 182 -2.55 -16.23 -23.59
CA LEU A 182 -1.90 -15.01 -23.07
C LEU A 182 -0.44 -14.88 -23.52
N ALA A 183 0.30 -16.00 -23.63
CA ALA A 183 1.66 -15.99 -24.12
C ALA A 183 1.72 -15.56 -25.60
N ASP A 184 0.83 -16.13 -26.44
CA ASP A 184 0.74 -15.82 -27.87
C ASP A 184 0.38 -14.35 -28.09
N GLN A 185 -0.49 -13.77 -27.26
CA GLN A 185 -0.93 -12.39 -27.32
C GLN A 185 0.20 -11.38 -27.08
N VAL A 186 1.17 -11.70 -26.20
CA VAL A 186 2.34 -10.86 -25.95
C VAL A 186 3.58 -11.27 -26.75
N GLY A 187 3.45 -12.25 -27.65
CA GLY A 187 4.54 -12.71 -28.51
C GLY A 187 5.61 -13.53 -27.75
N TYR A 188 5.24 -14.22 -26.66
CA TYR A 188 6.17 -15.00 -25.86
C TYR A 188 5.95 -16.51 -26.06
N SER A 189 7.03 -17.29 -25.95
CA SER A 189 6.88 -18.74 -25.80
C SER A 189 6.25 -19.07 -24.43
N LYS A 190 5.45 -20.14 -24.36
CA LYS A 190 4.79 -20.58 -23.12
C LYS A 190 5.74 -20.74 -21.93
N PRO A 191 6.95 -21.36 -22.06
CA PRO A 191 7.89 -21.45 -20.95
C PRO A 191 8.41 -20.09 -20.49
N TYR A 192 8.75 -19.20 -21.42
CA TYR A 192 9.22 -17.85 -21.10
C TYR A 192 8.13 -17.03 -20.43
N PHE A 193 6.89 -17.06 -20.96
CA PHE A 193 5.75 -16.39 -20.37
C PHE A 193 5.47 -16.87 -18.94
N SER A 194 5.43 -18.20 -18.73
CA SER A 194 5.21 -18.79 -17.40
C SER A 194 6.24 -18.31 -16.37
N LYS A 195 7.53 -18.30 -16.76
CA LYS A 195 8.62 -17.81 -15.91
C LYS A 195 8.48 -16.31 -15.62
N SER A 196 8.26 -15.51 -16.67
CA SER A 196 8.14 -14.04 -16.56
C SER A 196 6.89 -13.65 -15.79
N PHE A 197 5.76 -14.35 -16.00
CA PHE A 197 4.53 -14.16 -15.24
C PHE A 197 4.76 -14.40 -13.74
N LYS A 198 5.36 -15.56 -13.39
CA LYS A 198 5.68 -15.89 -12.01
C LYS A 198 6.68 -14.90 -11.40
N GLN A 199 7.66 -14.44 -12.16
CA GLN A 199 8.62 -13.43 -11.71
C GLN A 199 7.92 -12.10 -11.43
N HIS A 200 7.03 -11.64 -12.32
CA HIS A 200 6.34 -10.36 -12.20
C HIS A 200 5.29 -10.37 -11.08
N PHE A 201 4.43 -11.39 -11.05
CA PHE A 201 3.32 -11.49 -10.10
C PHE A 201 3.67 -12.23 -8.79
N GLY A 202 4.84 -12.88 -8.70
CA GLY A 202 5.25 -13.71 -7.56
C GLY A 202 4.61 -15.09 -7.51
N ILE A 203 3.53 -15.33 -8.27
CA ILE A 203 2.80 -16.59 -8.38
C ILE A 203 2.56 -16.97 -9.84
N GLY A 204 2.30 -18.26 -10.09
CA GLY A 204 1.99 -18.74 -11.44
C GLY A 204 0.60 -18.29 -11.91
N PHE A 205 0.40 -18.28 -13.24
CA PHE A 205 -0.82 -17.82 -13.90
C PHE A 205 -2.10 -18.50 -13.37
N TYR A 206 -2.10 -19.83 -13.26
CA TYR A 206 -3.31 -20.53 -12.79
C TYR A 206 -3.64 -20.27 -11.32
N GLU A 207 -2.63 -20.05 -10.49
CA GLU A 207 -2.84 -19.62 -9.10
C GLU A 207 -3.39 -18.19 -9.05
N TYR A 208 -2.89 -17.29 -9.91
CA TYR A 208 -3.39 -15.93 -10.05
C TYR A 208 -4.86 -15.91 -10.48
N LEU A 209 -5.19 -16.63 -11.57
CA LEU A 209 -6.56 -16.74 -12.08
C LEU A 209 -7.51 -17.35 -11.03
N THR A 210 -7.06 -18.39 -10.32
CA THR A 210 -7.85 -19.02 -9.25
C THR A 210 -8.17 -18.01 -8.15
N ARG A 211 -7.20 -17.18 -7.75
CA ARG A 211 -7.41 -16.16 -6.71
C ARG A 211 -8.36 -15.05 -7.17
N GLU A 212 -8.24 -14.63 -8.43
CA GLU A 212 -9.18 -13.65 -8.99
C GLU A 212 -10.61 -14.18 -8.98
N ARG A 213 -10.81 -15.42 -9.41
CA ARG A 213 -12.11 -16.12 -9.35
C ARG A 213 -12.64 -16.25 -7.92
N LEU A 214 -11.79 -16.61 -6.97
CA LEU A 214 -12.16 -16.73 -5.57
C LEU A 214 -12.57 -15.38 -4.95
N LYS A 215 -11.90 -14.30 -5.32
CA LYS A 215 -12.24 -12.94 -4.89
C LYS A 215 -13.69 -12.58 -5.26
N HIS A 216 -14.07 -12.81 -6.49
CA HIS A 216 -15.43 -12.55 -6.97
C HIS A 216 -16.46 -13.51 -6.35
N ALA A 217 -16.14 -14.79 -6.26
CA ALA A 217 -16.99 -15.77 -5.58
C ALA A 217 -17.22 -15.43 -4.11
N LEU A 218 -16.20 -14.93 -3.41
CA LEU A 218 -16.33 -14.48 -2.02
C LEU A 218 -17.29 -13.30 -1.90
N SER A 219 -17.23 -12.34 -2.84
CA SER A 219 -18.20 -11.23 -2.90
C SER A 219 -19.62 -11.73 -3.07
N GLU A 220 -19.85 -12.68 -3.97
CA GLU A 220 -21.18 -13.26 -4.18
C GLU A 220 -21.68 -14.08 -2.98
N LEU A 221 -20.79 -14.82 -2.31
CA LEU A 221 -21.13 -15.54 -1.07
C LEU A 221 -21.61 -14.60 0.04
N ASN A 222 -21.09 -13.36 0.07
CA ASN A 222 -21.48 -12.35 1.06
C ASN A 222 -22.76 -11.61 0.71
N THR A 223 -23.11 -11.52 -0.58
CA THR A 223 -24.20 -10.67 -1.07
C THR A 223 -25.42 -11.44 -1.55
N SER A 224 -25.30 -12.75 -1.80
CA SER A 224 -26.36 -13.56 -2.33
C SER A 224 -26.60 -14.85 -1.52
N SER A 225 -27.82 -15.37 -1.62
CA SER A 225 -28.23 -16.70 -1.11
C SER A 225 -28.16 -17.79 -2.18
N ALA A 226 -27.43 -17.55 -3.27
CA ALA A 226 -27.29 -18.49 -4.37
C ALA A 226 -26.60 -19.78 -3.92
N LYS A 227 -26.90 -20.87 -4.61
CA LYS A 227 -26.25 -22.17 -4.33
C LYS A 227 -24.75 -22.06 -4.60
N ILE A 228 -23.94 -22.71 -3.78
CA ILE A 228 -22.48 -22.76 -3.91
C ILE A 228 -22.04 -23.19 -5.31
N SER A 229 -22.77 -24.17 -5.91
CA SER A 229 -22.51 -24.62 -7.28
C SER A 229 -22.71 -23.53 -8.33
N THR A 230 -23.76 -22.73 -8.17
CA THR A 230 -24.07 -21.61 -9.06
C THR A 230 -22.98 -20.55 -8.98
N ILE A 231 -22.58 -20.18 -7.76
CA ILE A 231 -21.50 -19.21 -7.53
C ILE A 231 -20.17 -19.71 -8.14
N ALA A 232 -19.82 -20.99 -7.92
CA ALA A 232 -18.59 -21.55 -8.47
C ALA A 232 -18.55 -21.45 -10.01
N LEU A 233 -19.61 -21.88 -10.68
CA LEU A 233 -19.70 -21.86 -12.15
C LEU A 233 -19.73 -20.43 -12.70
N ALA A 234 -20.50 -19.53 -12.08
CA ALA A 234 -20.58 -18.12 -12.48
C ALA A 234 -19.22 -17.41 -12.37
N ASN A 235 -18.34 -17.86 -11.49
CA ASN A 235 -17.00 -17.32 -11.33
C ASN A 235 -15.90 -18.11 -12.07
N GLY A 236 -16.29 -18.89 -13.10
CA GLY A 236 -15.37 -19.52 -14.05
C GLY A 236 -14.71 -20.81 -13.56
N PHE A 237 -15.15 -21.40 -12.43
CA PHE A 237 -14.72 -22.75 -12.06
C PHE A 237 -15.47 -23.80 -12.90
N THR A 238 -14.75 -24.67 -13.54
CA THR A 238 -15.33 -25.74 -14.35
C THR A 238 -15.93 -26.87 -13.51
N GLU A 239 -15.44 -27.03 -12.27
CA GLU A 239 -15.87 -28.05 -11.34
C GLU A 239 -16.05 -27.51 -9.93
N ILE A 240 -17.14 -27.89 -9.27
CA ILE A 240 -17.43 -27.52 -7.89
C ILE A 240 -16.35 -28.07 -6.93
N LYS A 241 -15.80 -29.25 -7.24
CA LYS A 241 -14.72 -29.85 -6.45
C LYS A 241 -13.48 -28.98 -6.43
N SER A 242 -13.07 -28.47 -7.59
CA SER A 242 -11.93 -27.55 -7.75
C SER A 242 -12.15 -26.26 -6.96
N PHE A 243 -13.36 -25.68 -7.05
CA PHE A 243 -13.74 -24.51 -6.26
C PHE A 243 -13.62 -24.76 -4.75
N ASN A 244 -14.24 -25.85 -4.25
CA ASN A 244 -14.22 -26.17 -2.82
C ASN A 244 -12.81 -26.38 -2.28
N LEU A 245 -11.95 -27.05 -3.05
CA LEU A 245 -10.55 -27.27 -2.68
C LEU A 245 -9.76 -25.96 -2.65
N ALA A 246 -9.91 -25.14 -3.69
CA ALA A 246 -9.26 -23.84 -3.78
C ALA A 246 -9.74 -22.91 -2.64
N PHE A 247 -11.05 -22.83 -2.42
CA PHE A 247 -11.64 -22.02 -1.37
C PHE A 247 -11.13 -22.44 0.02
N LYS A 248 -11.19 -23.75 0.34
CA LYS A 248 -10.67 -24.27 1.62
C LYS A 248 -9.17 -24.01 1.79
N LYS A 249 -8.38 -24.16 0.71
CA LYS A 249 -6.94 -23.88 0.72
C LYS A 249 -6.66 -22.42 1.09
N HIS A 250 -7.44 -21.48 0.55
CA HIS A 250 -7.20 -20.05 0.69
C HIS A 250 -7.84 -19.44 1.95
N PHE A 251 -9.01 -19.94 2.37
CA PHE A 251 -9.78 -19.36 3.48
C PHE A 251 -9.83 -20.24 4.74
N GLY A 252 -9.24 -21.44 4.69
CA GLY A 252 -9.21 -22.38 5.82
C GLY A 252 -10.52 -23.13 6.12
N ILE A 253 -11.63 -22.69 5.53
CA ILE A 253 -12.99 -23.26 5.71
C ILE A 253 -13.65 -23.54 4.36
N THR A 254 -14.69 -24.37 4.36
CA THR A 254 -15.44 -24.64 3.13
C THR A 254 -16.36 -23.47 2.75
N PRO A 255 -16.73 -23.29 1.45
CA PRO A 255 -17.67 -22.25 1.05
C PRO A 255 -19.01 -22.31 1.80
N SER A 256 -19.52 -23.51 2.05
CA SER A 256 -20.79 -23.72 2.80
C SER A 256 -20.65 -23.26 4.25
N ALA A 257 -19.53 -23.62 4.92
CA ALA A 257 -19.28 -23.16 6.27
C ALA A 257 -19.06 -21.64 6.33
N TYR A 258 -18.45 -21.06 5.30
CA TYR A 258 -18.30 -19.63 5.16
C TYR A 258 -19.67 -18.95 5.03
N GLN A 259 -20.50 -19.38 4.08
CA GLN A 259 -21.84 -18.80 3.85
C GLN A 259 -22.75 -18.92 5.07
N ALA A 260 -22.69 -20.04 5.83
CA ALA A 260 -23.46 -20.23 7.06
C ALA A 260 -23.00 -19.32 8.21
N LYS A 261 -21.70 -19.02 8.28
CA LYS A 261 -21.10 -18.24 9.38
C LYS A 261 -21.26 -16.72 9.17
N PHE A 262 -21.27 -16.26 7.94
CA PHE A 262 -21.36 -14.84 7.58
C PHE A 262 -22.76 -14.53 7.05
N SER A 263 -23.74 -14.41 7.94
CA SER A 263 -25.09 -13.91 7.64
C SER A 263 -25.05 -12.44 7.19
N PRO A 264 -26.07 -11.93 6.46
CA PRO A 264 -26.07 -10.60 5.78
C PRO A 264 -25.79 -9.36 6.62
N GLN A 265 -25.66 -9.51 7.95
CA GLN A 265 -25.42 -8.40 8.87
C GLN A 265 -23.96 -7.95 8.98
N LEU A 266 -23.00 -8.69 8.41
CA LEU A 266 -21.59 -8.31 8.36
C LEU A 266 -21.22 -7.78 6.95
N LYS A 267 -21.89 -6.70 6.53
CA LYS A 267 -21.79 -6.10 5.19
C LYS A 267 -20.47 -5.39 4.87
N THR A 268 -19.41 -5.56 5.63
CA THR A 268 -18.13 -4.85 5.41
C THR A 268 -16.91 -5.74 5.50
N VAL A 269 -16.95 -6.93 4.93
CA VAL A 269 -15.70 -7.64 4.65
C VAL A 269 -15.15 -7.08 3.35
N ASP A 270 -14.09 -6.29 3.45
CA ASP A 270 -13.36 -5.79 2.29
C ASP A 270 -12.89 -6.99 1.45
N VAL A 271 -13.41 -7.11 0.25
CA VAL A 271 -13.23 -8.24 -0.69
C VAL A 271 -11.77 -8.38 -1.16
N ARG A 272 -10.89 -7.50 -0.72
CA ARG A 272 -9.48 -7.37 -1.14
C ARG A 272 -8.52 -8.29 -0.40
N PHE A 273 -8.96 -9.43 0.12
CA PHE A 273 -8.13 -10.38 0.90
C PHE A 273 -7.47 -9.77 2.15
N GLN A 274 -7.95 -8.63 2.57
CA GLN A 274 -7.63 -8.00 3.83
C GLN A 274 -8.59 -8.55 4.88
N GLN A 275 -8.04 -9.22 5.87
CA GLN A 275 -8.88 -9.75 6.94
C GLN A 275 -9.17 -8.66 7.95
N ALA A 276 -10.43 -8.56 8.37
CA ALA A 276 -10.78 -7.69 9.48
C ALA A 276 -10.03 -8.15 10.74
N LEU A 277 -9.53 -7.18 11.51
CA LEU A 277 -8.88 -7.46 12.79
C LEU A 277 -9.89 -7.98 13.81
N SER A 278 -9.47 -8.93 14.64
CA SER A 278 -10.16 -9.18 15.90
C SER A 278 -10.07 -7.94 16.80
N ALA A 279 -10.97 -7.84 17.79
CA ALA A 279 -10.91 -6.74 18.76
C ALA A 279 -9.56 -6.67 19.48
N GLU A 280 -8.95 -7.82 19.80
CA GLU A 280 -7.63 -7.92 20.42
C GLU A 280 -6.52 -7.43 19.48
N GLN A 281 -6.54 -7.85 18.22
CA GLN A 281 -5.57 -7.40 17.22
C GLN A 281 -5.68 -5.89 16.98
N ALA A 282 -6.90 -5.35 16.91
CA ALA A 282 -7.12 -3.93 16.74
C ALA A 282 -6.60 -3.12 17.94
N ALA A 283 -6.82 -3.60 19.16
CA ALA A 283 -6.32 -2.98 20.39
C ALA A 283 -4.78 -3.01 20.44
N ALA A 284 -4.17 -4.17 20.14
CA ALA A 284 -2.72 -4.33 20.08
C ALA A 284 -2.07 -3.42 19.03
N ALA A 285 -2.65 -3.36 17.82
CA ALA A 285 -2.17 -2.48 16.76
C ALA A 285 -2.21 -0.99 17.16
N LYS A 286 -3.30 -0.55 17.78
CA LYS A 286 -3.42 0.82 18.29
C LYS A 286 -2.45 1.11 19.44
N GLN A 287 -2.18 0.13 20.29
CA GLN A 287 -1.18 0.27 21.34
C GLN A 287 0.21 0.46 20.73
N GLU A 288 0.58 -0.34 19.74
CA GLU A 288 1.85 -0.22 19.03
C GLU A 288 2.00 1.15 18.35
N LEU A 289 0.95 1.63 17.68
CA LEU A 289 0.97 2.97 17.10
C LEU A 289 1.17 4.09 18.16
N ARG A 290 0.59 3.95 19.36
CA ARG A 290 0.81 4.90 20.46
C ARG A 290 2.26 4.88 20.93
N GLN A 291 2.92 3.72 20.97
CA GLN A 291 4.33 3.62 21.34
C GLN A 291 5.23 4.35 20.34
N LEU A 292 4.89 4.36 19.04
CA LEU A 292 5.62 5.13 18.03
C LEU A 292 5.54 6.66 18.26
N LEU A 293 4.52 7.13 18.98
CA LEU A 293 4.37 8.56 19.34
C LEU A 293 5.08 8.94 20.63
N ALA A 294 5.53 7.96 21.42
CA ALA A 294 6.31 8.26 22.61
C ALA A 294 7.64 8.94 22.23
N PRO A 295 8.05 10.01 22.91
CA PRO A 295 9.32 10.65 22.63
C PRO A 295 10.45 9.62 22.78
N SER A 296 11.34 9.58 21.79
CA SER A 296 12.53 8.73 21.91
C SER A 296 13.34 9.15 23.12
N PRO A 297 14.08 8.24 23.77
CA PRO A 297 14.96 8.61 24.89
C PRO A 297 15.95 9.74 24.54
N ARG A 298 16.28 9.91 23.26
CA ARG A 298 17.09 11.02 22.75
C ARG A 298 16.31 12.33 22.61
N GLU A 299 15.02 12.29 22.30
CA GLU A 299 14.15 13.47 22.19
C GLU A 299 13.69 13.96 23.57
N ALA A 300 13.49 13.04 24.51
CA ALA A 300 13.20 13.39 25.92
C ALA A 300 14.40 14.03 26.65
N ALA A 301 15.61 13.86 26.12
CA ALA A 301 16.84 14.44 26.68
C ALA A 301 17.25 15.78 26.06
N VAL A 302 16.44 16.34 25.14
CA VAL A 302 16.68 17.71 24.65
C VAL A 302 16.19 18.67 25.72
N PRO A 303 17.11 19.38 26.46
CA PRO A 303 16.70 20.42 27.36
C PRO A 303 15.89 21.48 26.63
N ALA A 304 14.92 22.09 27.28
CA ALA A 304 14.19 23.23 26.75
C ALA A 304 15.21 24.20 26.13
N CYS A 305 15.08 24.41 24.83
CA CYS A 305 16.15 24.93 23.99
C CYS A 305 16.36 26.43 24.23
N ASP A 306 17.10 26.81 25.27
CA ASP A 306 17.62 28.18 25.40
C ASP A 306 18.91 28.41 24.60
N ASP A 307 19.59 27.33 24.17
CA ASP A 307 20.91 27.37 23.52
C ASP A 307 20.99 26.54 22.21
N CYS A 308 19.86 26.29 21.52
CA CYS A 308 19.94 25.53 20.31
C CYS A 308 20.39 26.39 19.11
N THR A 309 21.18 25.76 18.22
CA THR A 309 21.68 26.37 16.99
C THR A 309 20.56 26.98 16.12
N PHE A 310 19.36 26.45 16.18
CA PHE A 310 18.18 26.97 15.46
C PHE A 310 17.74 28.35 15.99
N LYS A 311 17.83 28.61 17.32
CA LYS A 311 17.51 29.90 17.90
C LYS A 311 18.62 30.91 17.59
N GLN A 312 19.89 30.47 17.62
CA GLN A 312 21.03 31.27 17.22
C GLN A 312 21.01 31.60 15.72
N ASP A 313 20.65 30.66 14.86
CA ASP A 313 20.52 30.88 13.44
C ASP A 313 19.32 31.78 13.10
N GLY A 314 18.21 31.69 13.84
CA GLY A 314 17.09 32.61 13.76
C GLY A 314 17.47 34.04 14.15
N LEU A 315 18.20 34.21 15.23
CA LEU A 315 18.71 35.51 15.68
C LEU A 315 19.70 36.10 14.67
N ARG A 316 20.60 35.26 14.13
CA ARG A 316 21.57 35.67 13.11
C ARG A 316 20.89 36.07 11.79
N TYR A 317 19.84 35.36 11.40
CA TYR A 317 19.00 35.73 10.23
C TYR A 317 18.34 37.11 10.43
N HIS A 318 17.77 37.36 11.59
CA HIS A 318 17.17 38.68 11.89
C HIS A 318 18.19 39.81 11.93
N GLN A 319 19.39 39.56 12.42
CA GLN A 319 20.49 40.54 12.41
C GLN A 319 20.97 40.84 10.98
N LEU A 320 21.21 39.81 10.17
CA LEU A 320 21.58 39.98 8.77
C LEU A 320 20.51 40.69 7.93
N LYS A 321 19.23 40.42 8.22
CA LYS A 321 18.11 41.10 7.56
C LYS A 321 18.09 42.60 7.94
N ALA A 322 18.32 42.94 9.20
CA ALA A 322 18.38 44.31 9.65
C ALA A 322 19.58 45.06 9.04
N GLU A 323 20.75 44.44 8.96
CA GLU A 323 21.95 45.01 8.33
C GLU A 323 21.74 45.24 6.81
N LEU A 324 21.11 44.28 6.11
CA LEU A 324 20.75 44.42 4.71
C LEU A 324 19.78 45.58 4.47
N GLN A 325 18.79 45.71 5.33
CA GLN A 325 17.81 46.81 5.25
C GLN A 325 18.50 48.16 5.41
N LYS A 326 19.42 48.26 6.39
CA LYS A 326 20.21 49.47 6.65
C LYS A 326 21.10 49.87 5.46
N LEU A 327 21.77 48.89 4.82
CA LEU A 327 22.57 49.10 3.64
C LEU A 327 21.74 49.52 2.40
N LEU A 328 20.48 49.10 2.32
CA LEU A 328 19.55 49.51 1.27
C LEU A 328 19.00 50.94 1.49
N ASP A 329 18.82 51.33 2.75
CA ASP A 329 18.33 52.67 3.13
C ASP A 329 19.46 53.74 3.03
N ASP A 330 20.72 53.35 3.28
CA ASP A 330 21.90 54.23 3.11
C ASP A 330 22.30 54.48 1.64
N LYS A 331 21.66 53.79 0.67
CA LYS A 331 21.88 53.97 -0.78
C LYS A 331 20.79 54.79 -1.47
N LYS A 332 19.83 55.36 -0.74
CA LYS A 332 18.85 56.32 -1.20
C LYS A 332 19.22 57.73 -0.80
#